data_70222f7b976327660d34ed935cb1cfed
#
_entry.id   70222f7b976327660d34ed935cb1cfed
#
_cell.length_a   1.000
_cell.length_b   1.000
_cell.length_c   1.000
_cell.angle_alpha   90.00
_cell.angle_beta   90.00
_cell.angle_gamma   90.00
#
_symmetry.space_group_name_H-M   'P 1'
#
loop_
_entity.id
_entity.type
_entity.pdbx_description
1 polymer ?
#
loop_
_entity_poly.entity_id
_entity_poly.type
_entity_poly.pdbx_seq_one_letter_code
_entity_poly.pdbx_strand_id
1 'polypeptide(L)'
;MTVFSRFSRGAEDALIRPLTNDDRAELETMIESDPVGFLFAAEHLHHFGLPTPSALTSLKVPHGFMGIFAPRDLPSEWGAKDAAPGRGAPLTETVGERLPARVRSTLEGFFAKAAARVGNSAGAHFADEVAAPRAAMPGLAETLAPASVPVPGPAEPRYCLVGAFWLGANCVPLTLPEVHYRQVAAYIWRHNRRIGSIFGHREPVMGIWSYLASRMPTPFDVRENQPLLELPVTADLSELVRAPLARPSLDAPAITEPVRWARTDDRPSLLRASVAMFTEEVGYDPMTRDPAGYTRRIDELTRTGRTLVAVNSENVVIFKTDLGLAHNSTCQLQGVWLHPAYRGQRLAPVLLAQASHLIRQRFPHLSLYVNDYNVPARALYAATGWQQHSTFATVLF
;
A
#
# COMPACT_ATOMS: atom_id res chain seq x y z
N MET A 1 14.28 30.57 28.68
CA MET A 1 13.05 30.78 27.86
C MET A 1 13.42 31.33 26.49
N THR A 2 14.33 30.71 25.71
CA THR A 2 14.79 31.27 24.43
C THR A 2 15.31 30.21 23.42
N VAL A 3 14.97 28.92 23.60
CA VAL A 3 15.44 27.87 22.69
C VAL A 3 14.32 27.37 21.75
N PHE A 4 13.04 27.53 22.13
CA PHE A 4 11.90 27.06 21.35
C PHE A 4 11.49 27.95 20.15
N SER A 5 11.99 29.20 20.06
CA SER A 5 11.56 30.10 18.98
C SER A 5 12.36 29.98 17.65
N ARG A 6 13.47 29.25 17.65
CA ARG A 6 14.29 29.07 16.42
C ARG A 6 13.86 27.88 15.53
N PHE A 7 13.13 26.88 16.10
CA PHE A 7 12.73 25.70 15.38
C PHE A 7 11.47 25.87 14.49
N SER A 8 10.67 26.91 14.72
CA SER A 8 9.43 27.12 13.95
C SER A 8 9.63 27.83 12.61
N ARG A 9 10.68 28.65 12.43
CA ARG A 9 10.85 29.45 11.21
C ARG A 9 11.16 28.63 9.96
N GLY A 10 11.96 27.58 10.06
CA GLY A 10 12.31 26.76 8.89
C GLY A 10 11.16 25.90 8.33
N ALA A 11 10.22 25.48 9.17
CA ALA A 11 9.05 24.70 8.75
C ALA A 11 7.98 25.58 8.07
N GLU A 12 7.89 26.86 8.42
CA GLU A 12 6.95 27.80 7.82
C GLU A 12 7.35 28.22 6.40
N ASP A 13 8.63 28.08 6.05
CA ASP A 13 9.17 28.47 4.74
C ASP A 13 9.14 27.32 3.70
N ALA A 14 8.71 26.10 4.07
CA ALA A 14 8.63 25.00 3.12
C ALA A 14 7.43 25.16 2.18
N LEU A 15 7.68 24.89 0.89
CA LEU A 15 6.68 24.95 -0.16
C LEU A 15 6.12 23.55 -0.44
N ILE A 16 4.80 23.38 -0.44
CA ILE A 16 4.14 22.18 -0.96
C ILE A 16 3.59 22.47 -2.37
N ARG A 17 4.03 21.65 -3.33
CA ARG A 17 3.52 21.71 -4.70
C ARG A 17 3.40 20.31 -5.32
N PRO A 18 2.58 20.12 -6.37
CA PRO A 18 2.61 18.91 -7.18
C PRO A 18 4.02 18.67 -7.75
N LEU A 19 4.44 17.40 -7.76
CA LEU A 19 5.65 16.97 -8.45
C LEU A 19 5.39 16.88 -9.96
N THR A 20 6.43 17.15 -10.73
CA THR A 20 6.45 17.08 -12.19
C THR A 20 7.53 16.13 -12.67
N ASN A 21 7.62 15.90 -13.97
CA ASN A 21 8.69 15.09 -14.54
C ASN A 21 10.11 15.60 -14.22
N ASP A 22 10.25 16.90 -13.92
CA ASP A 22 11.54 17.48 -13.52
C ASP A 22 11.98 17.00 -12.13
N ASP A 23 11.04 16.56 -11.28
CA ASP A 23 11.30 16.05 -9.92
C ASP A 23 11.37 14.52 -9.87
N ARG A 24 11.32 13.84 -11.04
CA ARG A 24 11.21 12.37 -11.10
C ARG A 24 12.38 11.65 -10.43
N ALA A 25 13.60 12.10 -10.67
CA ALA A 25 14.80 11.44 -10.16
C ALA A 25 14.86 11.46 -8.62
N GLU A 26 14.49 12.59 -8.01
CA GLU A 26 14.44 12.70 -6.55
C GLU A 26 13.32 11.84 -5.96
N LEU A 27 12.16 11.79 -6.60
CA LEU A 27 11.06 10.93 -6.16
C LEU A 27 11.41 9.45 -6.28
N GLU A 28 12.04 9.02 -7.39
CA GLU A 28 12.51 7.65 -7.59
C GLU A 28 13.54 7.26 -6.53
N THR A 29 14.52 8.12 -6.25
CA THR A 29 15.50 7.91 -5.18
C THR A 29 14.82 7.74 -3.81
N MET A 30 13.78 8.54 -3.54
CA MET A 30 13.02 8.46 -2.30
C MET A 30 12.25 7.13 -2.20
N ILE A 31 11.63 6.67 -3.29
CA ILE A 31 10.92 5.39 -3.36
C ILE A 31 11.90 4.22 -3.21
N GLU A 32 13.06 4.29 -3.84
CA GLU A 32 14.10 3.25 -3.80
C GLU A 32 14.74 3.11 -2.41
N SER A 33 14.65 4.12 -1.54
CA SER A 33 15.15 4.04 -0.17
C SER A 33 14.40 3.02 0.70
N ASP A 34 13.14 2.70 0.37
CA ASP A 34 12.35 1.64 0.99
C ASP A 34 11.38 1.01 -0.04
N PRO A 35 11.87 0.09 -0.90
CA PRO A 35 11.06 -0.50 -1.97
C PRO A 35 9.86 -1.31 -1.47
N VAL A 36 9.91 -1.77 -0.22
CA VAL A 36 8.81 -2.52 0.42
C VAL A 36 7.77 -1.57 0.99
N GLY A 37 8.20 -0.58 1.76
CA GLY A 37 7.31 0.39 2.40
C GLY A 37 6.66 1.37 1.42
N PHE A 38 7.36 1.70 0.33
CA PHE A 38 6.87 2.63 -0.69
C PHE A 38 6.36 1.94 -1.97
N LEU A 39 6.07 0.64 -1.91
CA LEU A 39 5.60 -0.14 -3.07
C LEU A 39 4.35 0.46 -3.72
N PHE A 40 3.42 1.03 -2.93
CA PHE A 40 2.26 1.77 -3.46
C PHE A 40 2.70 2.93 -4.35
N ALA A 41 3.65 3.73 -3.90
CA ALA A 41 4.14 4.87 -4.65
C ALA A 41 4.89 4.43 -5.91
N ALA A 42 5.69 3.35 -5.82
CA ALA A 42 6.40 2.77 -6.96
C ALA A 42 5.44 2.33 -8.07
N GLU A 43 4.40 1.55 -7.71
CA GLU A 43 3.39 1.08 -8.67
C GLU A 43 2.61 2.26 -9.28
N HIS A 44 2.23 3.25 -8.46
CA HIS A 44 1.51 4.45 -8.94
C HIS A 44 2.37 5.31 -9.87
N LEU A 45 3.63 5.54 -9.54
CA LEU A 45 4.55 6.28 -10.40
C LEU A 45 4.77 5.58 -11.74
N HIS A 46 4.86 4.24 -11.72
CA HIS A 46 4.98 3.44 -12.93
C HIS A 46 3.75 3.54 -13.84
N HIS A 47 2.54 3.47 -13.27
CA HIS A 47 1.30 3.43 -14.04
C HIS A 47 0.84 4.80 -14.51
N PHE A 48 0.96 5.82 -13.68
CA PHE A 48 0.41 7.16 -13.95
C PHE A 48 1.45 8.19 -14.33
N GLY A 49 2.73 7.95 -13.99
CA GLY A 49 3.81 8.92 -14.22
C GLY A 49 3.65 10.19 -13.39
N LEU A 50 4.37 11.22 -13.83
CA LEU A 50 4.25 12.58 -13.31
C LEU A 50 3.75 13.51 -14.41
N PRO A 51 2.96 14.54 -14.08
CA PRO A 51 2.53 15.52 -15.07
C PRO A 51 3.70 16.37 -15.57
N THR A 52 3.56 16.92 -16.78
CA THR A 52 4.46 17.97 -17.24
C THR A 52 4.15 19.28 -16.50
N PRO A 53 5.12 20.19 -16.31
CA PRO A 53 4.87 21.49 -15.67
C PRO A 53 3.72 22.28 -16.31
N SER A 54 3.57 22.20 -17.63
CA SER A 54 2.50 22.87 -18.39
C SER A 54 1.11 22.27 -18.11
N ALA A 55 1.01 20.99 -17.78
CA ALA A 55 -0.28 20.35 -17.49
C ALA A 55 -0.85 20.78 -16.12
N LEU A 56 -0.01 21.22 -15.18
CA LEU A 56 -0.44 21.64 -13.85
C LEU A 56 -1.35 22.89 -13.86
N THR A 57 -1.23 23.75 -14.86
CA THR A 57 -2.02 24.98 -14.96
C THR A 57 -3.52 24.72 -15.18
N SER A 58 -3.90 23.55 -15.64
CA SER A 58 -5.28 23.15 -15.93
C SER A 58 -5.96 22.34 -14.82
N LEU A 59 -5.22 21.87 -13.81
CA LEU A 59 -5.75 21.02 -12.74
C LEU A 59 -6.49 21.86 -11.69
N LYS A 60 -7.81 21.63 -11.59
CA LYS A 60 -8.66 22.31 -10.58
C LYS A 60 -8.48 21.78 -9.14
N VAL A 61 -7.99 20.54 -8.98
CA VAL A 61 -7.71 19.91 -7.69
C VAL A 61 -6.40 19.14 -7.83
N PRO A 62 -5.41 19.34 -6.95
CA PRO A 62 -4.17 18.60 -7.02
C PRO A 62 -4.42 17.14 -6.63
N HIS A 63 -4.33 16.24 -7.62
CA HIS A 63 -4.24 14.81 -7.43
C HIS A 63 -2.88 14.35 -7.93
N GLY A 64 -2.22 13.46 -7.20
CA GLY A 64 -0.93 12.92 -7.59
C GLY A 64 0.13 13.06 -6.51
N PHE A 65 1.39 13.00 -6.92
CA PHE A 65 2.51 13.18 -6.00
C PHE A 65 2.70 14.66 -5.67
N MET A 66 2.75 14.95 -4.36
CA MET A 66 3.05 16.25 -3.79
C MET A 66 4.44 16.22 -3.19
N GLY A 67 5.26 17.22 -3.47
CA GLY A 67 6.57 17.40 -2.87
C GLY A 67 6.59 18.51 -1.84
N ILE A 68 7.42 18.34 -0.83
CA ILE A 68 7.74 19.35 0.17
C ILE A 68 9.16 19.82 -0.10
N PHE A 69 9.29 21.12 -0.37
CA PHE A 69 10.55 21.75 -0.73
C PHE A 69 10.99 22.70 0.37
N ALA A 70 12.17 22.47 0.92
CA ALA A 70 12.78 23.35 1.93
C ALA A 70 14.03 24.04 1.38
N PRO A 71 14.40 25.25 1.92
CA PRO A 71 15.63 25.93 1.56
C PRO A 71 16.88 25.07 1.84
N ARG A 72 17.86 25.06 0.94
CA ARG A 72 19.12 24.30 1.09
C ARG A 72 19.99 24.73 2.29
N ASP A 73 19.84 25.94 2.76
CA ASP A 73 20.67 26.51 3.82
C ASP A 73 20.25 26.12 5.24
N LEU A 74 19.36 25.14 5.40
CA LEU A 74 19.01 24.62 6.72
C LEU A 74 20.15 23.72 7.25
N PRO A 75 20.51 23.85 8.57
CA PRO A 75 21.57 23.04 9.16
C PRO A 75 21.33 21.55 8.98
N SER A 76 22.40 20.77 8.76
CA SER A 76 22.41 19.32 8.51
C SER A 76 21.83 18.43 9.64
N GLU A 77 21.35 19.04 10.72
CA GLU A 77 20.61 18.34 11.79
C GLU A 77 19.24 17.81 11.37
N TRP A 78 18.80 18.08 10.13
CA TRP A 78 17.53 17.65 9.53
C TRP A 78 17.65 16.40 8.67
N GLY A 79 18.88 15.93 8.42
CA GLY A 79 19.16 14.67 7.77
C GLY A 79 19.13 13.53 8.79
N ALA A 80 18.27 12.56 8.52
CA ALA A 80 18.23 11.18 9.04
C ALA A 80 19.06 10.97 10.34
N LYS A 81 18.41 11.04 11.47
CA LYS A 81 18.88 10.30 12.64
C LYS A 81 18.71 8.82 12.32
N ASP A 82 19.84 8.13 12.31
CA ASP A 82 19.97 6.70 12.09
C ASP A 82 18.82 5.90 12.70
N ALA A 83 17.99 5.34 11.87
CA ALA A 83 17.05 4.30 12.26
C ALA A 83 17.83 2.99 12.43
N ALA A 84 18.51 2.84 13.56
CA ALA A 84 18.99 1.54 14.00
C ALA A 84 17.79 0.69 14.40
N PRO A 85 17.70 -0.59 13.98
CA PRO A 85 16.60 -1.46 14.34
C PRO A 85 16.66 -1.76 15.84
N GLY A 86 15.70 -1.24 16.60
CA GLY A 86 15.51 -1.54 18.01
C GLY A 86 15.17 -3.02 18.19
N ARG A 87 16.01 -3.75 18.87
CA ARG A 87 15.75 -5.13 19.34
C ARG A 87 14.54 -5.11 20.28
N GLY A 88 13.46 -5.82 19.87
CA GLY A 88 12.24 -5.92 20.65
C GLY A 88 12.43 -6.60 22.00
N ALA A 89 11.88 -5.98 23.03
CA ALA A 89 11.64 -6.60 24.31
C ALA A 89 10.29 -7.35 24.28
N PRO A 90 10.11 -8.45 25.04
CA PRO A 90 8.88 -9.24 25.01
C PRO A 90 7.76 -8.51 25.77
N LEU A 91 6.61 -8.37 25.12
CA LEU A 91 5.37 -7.89 25.75
C LEU A 91 4.56 -9.09 26.24
N THR A 92 4.36 -9.14 27.54
CA THR A 92 3.38 -9.98 28.23
C THR A 92 2.11 -9.17 28.52
N GLU A 93 0.96 -9.81 28.24
CA GLU A 93 -0.38 -9.66 28.85
C GLU A 93 -1.19 -8.37 28.67
N THR A 94 -2.31 -8.55 28.20
CA THR A 94 -3.75 -8.75 28.49
C THR A 94 -4.60 -7.51 28.25
N VAL A 95 -5.70 -7.65 27.57
CA VAL A 95 -7.09 -7.52 28.00
C VAL A 95 -8.03 -7.48 26.78
N GLY A 96 -8.94 -8.44 26.69
CA GLY A 96 -10.06 -8.40 25.76
C GLY A 96 -11.25 -7.69 26.42
N GLU A 97 -11.81 -6.70 25.76
CA GLU A 97 -13.14 -6.22 26.07
C GLU A 97 -14.03 -6.15 24.83
N ARG A 98 -15.22 -6.73 24.97
CA ARG A 98 -16.26 -6.79 23.94
C ARG A 98 -16.97 -5.44 23.83
N LEU A 99 -17.06 -4.89 22.63
CA LEU A 99 -17.78 -3.65 22.33
C LEU A 99 -19.31 -3.81 22.47
N PRO A 100 -20.02 -2.81 23.03
CA PRO A 100 -21.49 -2.85 23.24
C PRO A 100 -22.27 -2.77 21.92
N ALA A 101 -23.44 -3.46 21.90
CA ALA A 101 -24.31 -3.60 20.73
C ALA A 101 -24.88 -2.28 20.14
N ARG A 102 -24.86 -1.17 20.87
CA ARG A 102 -25.31 0.15 20.38
C ARG A 102 -24.35 0.83 19.41
N VAL A 103 -23.11 0.43 19.37
CA VAL A 103 -22.11 0.95 18.42
C VAL A 103 -22.29 0.31 17.03
N ARG A 104 -22.89 -0.88 16.96
CA ARG A 104 -23.10 -1.63 15.72
C ARG A 104 -24.09 -0.97 14.74
N SER A 105 -25.21 -0.43 15.23
CA SER A 105 -26.28 0.12 14.37
C SER A 105 -25.95 1.51 13.77
N THR A 106 -25.13 2.30 14.46
CA THR A 106 -24.67 3.61 13.95
C THR A 106 -23.56 3.43 12.91
N LEU A 107 -22.81 2.34 12.99
CA LEU A 107 -21.75 1.98 12.08
C LEU A 107 -22.27 1.52 10.71
N GLU A 108 -23.40 0.84 10.65
CA GLU A 108 -23.98 0.31 9.41
C GLU A 108 -24.36 1.40 8.38
N GLY A 109 -24.83 2.55 8.82
CA GLY A 109 -25.16 3.68 7.93
C GLY A 109 -23.95 4.46 7.41
N PHE A 110 -22.86 4.46 8.15
CA PHE A 110 -21.66 5.23 7.83
C PHE A 110 -20.72 4.46 6.89
N PHE A 111 -20.63 3.15 7.05
CA PHE A 111 -19.88 2.23 6.19
C PHE A 111 -20.31 2.27 4.72
N ALA A 112 -21.60 2.48 4.47
CA ALA A 112 -22.15 2.57 3.13
C ALA A 112 -21.50 3.67 2.28
N LYS A 113 -21.11 4.79 2.87
CA LYS A 113 -20.54 5.94 2.15
C LYS A 113 -19.02 5.85 1.94
N ALA A 114 -18.27 5.26 2.86
CA ALA A 114 -16.82 5.20 2.76
C ALA A 114 -16.33 4.14 1.76
N ALA A 115 -16.94 2.95 1.74
CA ALA A 115 -16.53 1.88 0.85
C ALA A 115 -16.95 2.05 -0.61
N ALA A 116 -18.07 2.72 -0.88
CA ALA A 116 -18.43 3.12 -2.24
C ALA A 116 -17.37 4.06 -2.85
N ARG A 117 -16.59 4.75 -2.00
CA ARG A 117 -15.50 5.64 -2.43
C ARG A 117 -14.16 4.92 -2.56
N VAL A 118 -13.87 3.94 -1.71
CA VAL A 118 -12.64 3.14 -1.77
C VAL A 118 -12.70 2.11 -2.91
N GLY A 119 -13.88 1.52 -3.17
CA GLY A 119 -14.09 0.59 -4.28
C GLY A 119 -13.96 1.24 -5.66
N ASN A 120 -14.39 2.49 -5.82
CA ASN A 120 -14.31 3.20 -7.10
C ASN A 120 -12.90 3.75 -7.42
N SER A 121 -12.04 3.97 -6.44
CA SER A 121 -10.73 4.57 -6.71
C SER A 121 -9.65 3.55 -7.08
N ALA A 122 -9.83 2.28 -6.72
CA ALA A 122 -8.88 1.21 -7.10
C ALA A 122 -9.30 0.44 -8.36
N GLY A 123 -10.53 0.60 -8.84
CA GLY A 123 -11.10 -0.17 -9.96
C GLY A 123 -11.51 0.63 -11.20
N ALA A 124 -11.55 1.96 -11.13
CA ALA A 124 -12.18 2.77 -12.18
C ALA A 124 -11.23 3.27 -13.30
N HIS A 125 -9.93 2.94 -13.28
CA HIS A 125 -8.97 3.42 -14.28
C HIS A 125 -8.18 2.33 -15.02
N PHE A 126 -8.69 1.11 -15.10
CA PHE A 126 -8.04 0.02 -15.84
C PHE A 126 -8.71 -0.36 -17.17
N ALA A 127 -9.63 0.43 -17.69
CA ALA A 127 -10.21 0.22 -19.01
C ALA A 127 -10.20 1.54 -19.77
N ASP A 128 -9.14 1.81 -20.49
CA ASP A 128 -9.08 2.31 -21.85
C ASP A 128 -7.69 2.87 -22.18
N GLU A 129 -7.27 2.55 -23.40
CA GLU A 129 -6.10 3.07 -24.14
C GLU A 129 -4.81 2.25 -24.09
N VAL A 130 -4.83 1.13 -24.82
CA VAL A 130 -3.65 0.62 -25.49
C VAL A 130 -3.60 1.24 -26.89
N ALA A 131 -2.87 2.35 -27.05
CA ALA A 131 -2.47 2.87 -28.34
C ALA A 131 -0.98 2.62 -28.57
N ALA A 132 -0.67 1.97 -29.69
CA ALA A 132 0.67 1.59 -30.10
C ALA A 132 1.58 2.80 -30.43
N PRO A 133 2.91 2.70 -30.24
CA PRO A 133 3.82 3.79 -30.53
C PRO A 133 4.05 3.95 -32.03
N ARG A 134 3.86 5.15 -32.52
CA ARG A 134 4.29 5.56 -33.86
C ARG A 134 5.79 5.88 -33.84
N ALA A 135 6.54 5.22 -34.72
CA ALA A 135 7.93 5.46 -35.01
C ALA A 135 8.14 6.87 -35.59
N ALA A 136 9.09 7.62 -35.05
CA ALA A 136 9.59 8.86 -35.62
C ALA A 136 10.90 8.61 -36.37
N MET A 137 10.99 9.05 -37.63
CA MET A 137 12.16 8.99 -38.49
C MET A 137 13.14 10.14 -38.19
N PRO A 138 14.44 9.99 -38.43
CA PRO A 138 15.43 11.01 -38.18
C PRO A 138 15.60 11.96 -39.39
N GLY A 139 15.68 13.25 -39.09
CA GLY A 139 16.03 14.29 -40.08
C GLY A 139 17.23 15.11 -39.63
N LEU A 140 18.26 15.08 -40.45
CA LEU A 140 19.51 15.86 -40.37
C LEU A 140 19.24 17.37 -40.40
N ALA A 141 19.94 18.13 -39.53
CA ALA A 141 20.42 19.47 -39.86
C ALA A 141 21.63 19.82 -38.98
N GLU A 142 22.82 19.73 -39.57
CA GLU A 142 24.03 20.43 -39.12
C GLU A 142 23.86 21.93 -39.39
N THR A 143 24.12 22.78 -38.38
CA THR A 143 24.51 24.19 -38.64
C THR A 143 25.35 24.73 -37.47
N LEU A 144 26.60 24.96 -37.72
CA LEU A 144 27.55 25.96 -37.21
C LEU A 144 27.28 26.65 -35.86
N ALA A 145 28.16 26.37 -34.89
CA ALA A 145 28.23 27.03 -33.61
C ALA A 145 28.89 28.43 -33.70
N PRO A 146 28.33 29.46 -33.08
CA PRO A 146 29.07 30.65 -32.69
C PRO A 146 29.76 30.48 -31.34
N ALA A 147 30.91 31.12 -31.16
CA ALA A 147 31.78 31.09 -30.00
C ALA A 147 31.03 31.29 -28.67
N SER A 148 31.28 30.38 -27.73
CA SER A 148 30.67 30.32 -26.40
C SER A 148 31.15 31.47 -25.51
N VAL A 149 30.27 32.41 -25.22
CA VAL A 149 30.31 33.19 -23.98
C VAL A 149 30.07 32.22 -22.80
N PRO A 150 30.86 32.26 -21.70
CA PRO A 150 30.58 31.41 -20.54
C PRO A 150 29.19 31.73 -20.01
N VAL A 151 28.22 30.85 -20.23
CA VAL A 151 26.94 30.91 -19.60
C VAL A 151 27.19 30.57 -18.14
N PRO A 152 26.81 31.41 -17.16
CA PRO A 152 26.85 31.04 -15.74
C PRO A 152 26.12 29.71 -15.62
N GLY A 153 26.78 28.72 -15.00
CA GLY A 153 26.14 27.43 -14.73
C GLY A 153 24.78 27.65 -14.05
N PRO A 154 23.81 26.73 -14.23
CA PRO A 154 22.50 26.86 -13.61
C PRO A 154 22.72 27.09 -12.12
N ALA A 155 22.19 28.23 -11.61
CA ALA A 155 22.25 28.53 -10.18
C ALA A 155 21.64 27.33 -9.44
N GLU A 156 22.35 26.75 -8.46
CA GLU A 156 21.82 25.66 -7.65
C GLU A 156 20.42 26.02 -7.14
N PRO A 157 19.45 25.10 -7.25
CA PRO A 157 18.09 25.38 -6.84
C PRO A 157 18.09 25.78 -5.36
N ARG A 158 17.47 26.90 -5.03
CA ARG A 158 17.37 27.42 -3.66
C ARG A 158 16.61 26.49 -2.72
N TYR A 159 15.84 25.55 -3.27
CA TYR A 159 14.99 24.59 -2.56
C TYR A 159 15.35 23.16 -3.00
N CYS A 160 15.31 22.23 -2.06
CA CYS A 160 15.44 20.79 -2.33
C CYS A 160 14.19 20.05 -1.86
N LEU A 161 13.88 18.94 -2.53
CA LEU A 161 12.82 18.04 -2.13
C LEU A 161 13.22 17.30 -0.85
N VAL A 162 12.51 17.57 0.27
CA VAL A 162 12.80 16.99 1.58
C VAL A 162 11.78 15.94 2.00
N GLY A 163 10.66 15.85 1.31
CA GLY A 163 9.62 14.86 1.57
C GLY A 163 8.58 14.85 0.47
N ALA A 164 7.84 13.75 0.37
CA ALA A 164 6.76 13.61 -0.60
C ALA A 164 5.58 12.81 -0.02
N PHE A 165 4.42 12.99 -0.63
CA PHE A 165 3.23 12.20 -0.34
C PHE A 165 2.34 12.08 -1.59
N TRP A 166 1.67 10.95 -1.73
CA TRP A 166 0.58 10.82 -2.69
C TRP A 166 -0.69 11.43 -2.12
N LEU A 167 -1.43 12.18 -2.94
CA LEU A 167 -2.74 12.72 -2.59
C LEU A 167 -3.73 12.42 -3.72
N GLY A 168 -4.68 11.56 -3.43
CA GLY A 168 -5.72 11.16 -4.36
C GLY A 168 -6.96 10.76 -3.57
N ALA A 169 -7.56 9.60 -3.90
CA ALA A 169 -8.60 9.00 -3.06
C ALA A 169 -8.07 8.63 -1.67
N ASN A 170 -6.77 8.40 -1.57
CA ASN A 170 -6.05 8.17 -0.33
C ASN A 170 -4.91 9.18 -0.20
N CYS A 171 -4.42 9.39 1.03
CA CYS A 171 -3.15 10.05 1.27
C CYS A 171 -2.12 9.00 1.70
N VAL A 172 -0.97 8.96 1.03
CA VAL A 172 0.13 8.04 1.35
C VAL A 172 1.41 8.84 1.50
N PRO A 173 1.84 9.14 2.73
CA PRO A 173 3.12 9.79 2.97
C PRO A 173 4.27 8.83 2.62
N LEU A 174 5.30 9.36 1.98
CA LEU A 174 6.59 8.72 1.77
C LEU A 174 7.56 9.18 2.85
N THR A 175 8.82 9.40 2.48
CA THR A 175 9.78 10.06 3.37
C THR A 175 9.26 11.46 3.73
N LEU A 176 8.88 11.66 4.99
CA LEU A 176 8.26 12.90 5.45
C LEU A 176 8.80 13.28 6.83
N PRO A 177 9.62 14.35 6.94
CA PRO A 177 10.09 14.82 8.24
C PRO A 177 8.96 15.32 9.15
N GLU A 178 9.04 15.00 10.43
CA GLU A 178 8.01 15.31 11.44
C GLU A 178 7.61 16.79 11.47
N VAL A 179 8.57 17.67 11.29
CA VAL A 179 8.35 19.13 11.26
C VAL A 179 7.33 19.58 10.23
N HIS A 180 7.09 18.77 9.18
CA HIS A 180 6.15 19.09 8.11
C HIS A 180 4.76 18.44 8.27
N TYR A 181 4.53 17.59 9.29
CA TYR A 181 3.23 16.91 9.47
C TYR A 181 2.07 17.90 9.58
N ARG A 182 2.24 18.98 10.35
CA ARG A 182 1.24 20.05 10.48
C ARG A 182 0.93 20.74 9.14
N GLN A 183 1.95 20.97 8.34
CA GLN A 183 1.81 21.64 7.04
C GLN A 183 1.10 20.74 6.04
N VAL A 184 1.45 19.43 5.99
CA VAL A 184 0.78 18.44 5.16
C VAL A 184 -0.69 18.26 5.59
N ALA A 185 -0.97 18.18 6.88
CA ALA A 185 -2.32 18.14 7.41
C ALA A 185 -3.15 19.36 6.96
N ALA A 186 -2.58 20.57 7.05
CA ALA A 186 -3.25 21.78 6.58
C ALA A 186 -3.48 21.76 5.06
N TYR A 187 -2.54 21.21 4.28
CA TYR A 187 -2.69 21.04 2.84
C TYR A 187 -3.82 20.08 2.49
N ILE A 188 -3.88 18.91 3.11
CA ILE A 188 -4.97 17.92 2.94
C ILE A 188 -6.32 18.57 3.26
N TRP A 189 -6.42 19.25 4.42
CA TRP A 189 -7.65 19.92 4.84
C TRP A 189 -8.15 20.97 3.83
N ARG A 190 -7.25 21.69 3.19
CA ARG A 190 -7.61 22.72 2.21
C ARG A 190 -8.05 22.13 0.88
N HIS A 191 -7.37 21.07 0.40
CA HIS A 191 -7.47 20.62 -0.98
C HIS A 191 -8.23 19.30 -1.14
N ASN A 192 -8.23 18.41 -0.17
CA ASN A 192 -8.90 17.12 -0.29
C ASN A 192 -9.47 16.60 1.05
N ARG A 193 -10.58 17.19 1.48
CA ARG A 193 -11.29 16.77 2.71
C ARG A 193 -12.05 15.45 2.59
N ARG A 194 -12.05 14.83 1.42
CA ARG A 194 -12.86 13.64 1.11
C ARG A 194 -12.00 12.42 0.79
N ILE A 195 -10.79 12.38 1.32
CA ILE A 195 -9.95 11.19 1.22
C ILE A 195 -10.64 10.02 1.92
N GLY A 196 -10.47 8.81 1.36
CA GLY A 196 -11.01 7.58 1.95
C GLY A 196 -10.10 7.02 3.04
N SER A 197 -8.79 7.32 2.98
CA SER A 197 -7.85 6.89 4.02
C SER A 197 -6.55 7.71 4.01
N ILE A 198 -5.83 7.62 5.13
CA ILE A 198 -4.41 7.95 5.23
C ILE A 198 -3.71 6.66 5.63
N PHE A 199 -2.74 6.15 4.85
CA PHE A 199 -2.06 4.92 5.19
C PHE A 199 -0.59 4.92 4.76
N GLY A 200 0.21 4.05 5.37
CA GLY A 200 1.64 3.93 5.11
C GLY A 200 2.42 3.76 6.41
N HIS A 201 3.68 4.18 6.44
CA HIS A 201 4.49 4.14 7.65
C HIS A 201 3.79 4.85 8.81
N ARG A 202 3.82 4.20 9.98
CA ARG A 202 3.07 4.62 11.18
C ARG A 202 3.36 6.06 11.60
N GLU A 203 4.63 6.43 11.65
CA GLU A 203 5.03 7.73 12.17
C GLU A 203 4.44 8.90 11.37
N PRO A 204 4.63 9.01 10.04
CA PRO A 204 4.04 10.10 9.27
C PRO A 204 2.50 10.02 9.21
N VAL A 205 1.91 8.82 9.14
CA VAL A 205 0.45 8.66 9.13
C VAL A 205 -0.16 9.21 10.42
N MET A 206 0.32 8.74 11.58
CA MET A 206 -0.21 9.15 12.88
C MET A 206 0.16 10.60 13.21
N GLY A 207 1.33 11.06 12.78
CA GLY A 207 1.75 12.44 12.91
C GLY A 207 0.82 13.40 12.14
N ILE A 208 0.52 13.13 10.87
CA ILE A 208 -0.46 13.90 10.09
C ILE A 208 -1.84 13.82 10.73
N TRP A 209 -2.28 12.62 11.13
CA TRP A 209 -3.58 12.41 11.75
C TRP A 209 -3.77 13.22 13.03
N SER A 210 -2.76 13.35 13.86
CA SER A 210 -2.84 14.13 15.10
C SER A 210 -3.28 15.59 14.88
N TYR A 211 -2.93 16.19 13.73
CA TYR A 211 -3.35 17.54 13.34
C TYR A 211 -4.68 17.59 12.59
N LEU A 212 -5.16 16.46 12.06
CA LEU A 212 -6.42 16.36 11.31
C LEU A 212 -7.59 15.90 12.17
N ALA A 213 -7.37 15.16 13.24
CA ALA A 213 -8.38 14.48 14.04
C ALA A 213 -9.51 15.39 14.53
N SER A 214 -9.19 16.66 14.88
CA SER A 214 -10.19 17.63 15.32
C SER A 214 -10.95 18.33 14.19
N ARG A 215 -10.56 18.10 12.93
CA ARG A 215 -11.07 18.84 11.76
C ARG A 215 -11.77 17.93 10.75
N MET A 216 -11.31 16.71 10.63
CA MET A 216 -11.88 15.70 9.72
C MET A 216 -13.11 15.03 10.36
N PRO A 217 -14.00 14.44 9.56
CA PRO A 217 -15.05 13.56 10.09
C PRO A 217 -14.45 12.46 10.96
N THR A 218 -15.23 11.98 11.93
CA THR A 218 -14.83 10.82 12.73
C THR A 218 -14.44 9.68 11.80
N PRO A 219 -13.23 9.12 11.93
CA PRO A 219 -12.79 8.03 11.10
C PRO A 219 -13.64 6.79 11.37
N PHE A 220 -13.81 5.99 10.36
CA PHE A 220 -14.44 4.70 10.46
C PHE A 220 -13.62 3.75 11.37
N ASP A 221 -12.30 3.74 11.15
CA ASP A 221 -11.37 2.92 11.90
C ASP A 221 -9.99 3.58 11.93
N VAL A 222 -9.26 3.42 13.04
CA VAL A 222 -7.88 3.87 13.19
C VAL A 222 -7.03 2.66 13.59
N ARG A 223 -6.29 2.15 12.65
CA ARG A 223 -5.37 1.02 12.81
C ARG A 223 -3.97 1.55 13.02
N GLU A 224 -3.63 1.82 14.27
CA GLU A 224 -2.36 2.48 14.60
C GLU A 224 -1.15 1.58 14.45
N ASN A 225 -1.33 0.26 14.49
CA ASN A 225 -0.24 -0.70 14.53
C ASN A 225 -0.52 -1.87 13.59
N GLN A 226 0.05 -1.80 12.39
CA GLN A 226 -0.03 -2.83 11.37
C GLN A 226 1.39 -3.25 10.99
N PRO A 227 1.95 -4.33 11.59
CA PRO A 227 3.24 -4.85 11.17
C PRO A 227 3.30 -5.04 9.66
N LEU A 228 4.23 -4.35 9.00
CA LEU A 228 4.63 -4.61 7.62
C LEU A 228 5.68 -5.71 7.67
N LEU A 229 5.38 -6.84 7.06
CA LEU A 229 6.22 -8.03 7.06
C LEU A 229 6.83 -8.24 5.68
N GLU A 230 8.05 -8.75 5.67
CA GLU A 230 8.75 -9.20 4.49
C GLU A 230 9.14 -10.68 4.65
N LEU A 231 9.05 -11.44 3.57
CA LEU A 231 9.60 -12.79 3.54
C LEU A 231 11.04 -12.70 3.00
N PRO A 232 12.08 -12.89 3.85
CA PRO A 232 13.47 -12.77 3.42
C PRO A 232 13.75 -13.65 2.20
N VAL A 233 14.47 -13.12 1.20
CA VAL A 233 14.81 -13.88 -0.02
C VAL A 233 15.54 -15.19 0.33
N THR A 234 16.31 -15.17 1.42
CA THR A 234 17.06 -16.33 1.93
C THR A 234 16.20 -17.33 2.71
N ALA A 235 14.91 -17.03 2.99
CA ALA A 235 14.05 -17.94 3.73
C ALA A 235 13.81 -19.23 2.93
N ASP A 236 14.20 -20.35 3.49
CA ASP A 236 14.00 -21.68 2.92
C ASP A 236 12.57 -22.17 3.23
N LEU A 237 11.77 -22.30 2.20
CA LEU A 237 10.40 -22.81 2.26
C LEU A 237 10.30 -24.28 1.85
N SER A 238 11.41 -24.94 1.50
CA SER A 238 11.41 -26.24 0.82
C SER A 238 10.76 -27.36 1.65
N GLU A 239 10.94 -27.39 2.96
CA GLU A 239 10.26 -28.35 3.83
C GLU A 239 8.74 -28.14 3.83
N LEU A 240 8.27 -26.90 4.01
CA LEU A 240 6.84 -26.57 3.99
C LEU A 240 6.22 -26.84 2.63
N VAL A 241 6.89 -26.48 1.53
CA VAL A 241 6.39 -26.69 0.18
C VAL A 241 6.21 -28.17 -0.13
N ARG A 242 7.10 -29.04 0.37
CA ARG A 242 7.03 -30.50 0.16
C ARG A 242 6.18 -31.23 1.21
N ALA A 243 5.82 -30.55 2.29
CA ALA A 243 5.02 -31.17 3.33
C ALA A 243 3.70 -31.69 2.76
N PRO A 244 3.31 -32.92 3.10
CA PRO A 244 2.02 -33.43 2.69
C PRO A 244 0.90 -32.56 3.30
N LEU A 245 -0.09 -32.20 2.49
CA LEU A 245 -1.27 -31.57 3.03
C LEU A 245 -1.94 -32.57 4.00
N ALA A 246 -2.06 -32.17 5.25
CA ALA A 246 -2.78 -32.96 6.23
C ALA A 246 -4.17 -33.29 5.67
N ARG A 247 -4.63 -34.54 5.89
CA ARG A 247 -6.00 -34.89 5.52
C ARG A 247 -6.92 -34.00 6.34
N PRO A 248 -7.88 -33.30 5.67
CA PRO A 248 -8.90 -32.57 6.41
C PRO A 248 -9.62 -33.50 7.39
N SER A 249 -10.31 -32.90 8.38
CA SER A 249 -11.22 -33.68 9.25
C SER A 249 -12.15 -34.55 8.39
N LEU A 250 -12.63 -35.66 8.94
CA LEU A 250 -13.46 -36.65 8.20
C LEU A 250 -14.65 -36.05 7.47
N ASP A 251 -15.11 -34.87 7.90
CA ASP A 251 -16.28 -34.17 7.35
C ASP A 251 -15.91 -33.13 6.27
N ALA A 252 -14.63 -32.89 5.99
CA ALA A 252 -14.23 -31.89 4.98
C ALA A 252 -13.67 -32.60 3.73
N PRO A 253 -14.10 -32.16 2.51
CA PRO A 253 -13.61 -32.72 1.26
C PRO A 253 -12.08 -32.60 1.13
N ALA A 254 -11.43 -33.62 0.55
CA ALA A 254 -10.00 -33.66 0.40
C ALA A 254 -9.47 -32.51 -0.48
N ILE A 255 -8.29 -32.01 -0.19
CA ILE A 255 -7.58 -31.06 -1.06
C ILE A 255 -6.98 -31.86 -2.21
N THR A 256 -7.30 -31.50 -3.45
CA THR A 256 -6.94 -32.28 -4.63
C THR A 256 -5.69 -31.80 -5.35
N GLU A 257 -5.39 -30.51 -5.22
CA GLU A 257 -4.27 -29.87 -5.93
C GLU A 257 -3.46 -28.98 -4.97
N PRO A 258 -2.13 -28.89 -5.15
CA PRO A 258 -1.34 -27.88 -4.48
C PRO A 258 -1.81 -26.48 -4.91
N VAL A 259 -1.31 -25.44 -4.22
CA VAL A 259 -1.59 -24.05 -4.60
C VAL A 259 -1.15 -23.80 -6.04
N ARG A 260 -2.01 -23.13 -6.79
CA ARG A 260 -1.78 -22.74 -8.18
C ARG A 260 -2.37 -21.37 -8.49
N TRP A 261 -1.98 -20.79 -9.62
CA TRP A 261 -2.64 -19.58 -10.14
C TRP A 261 -4.12 -19.90 -10.45
N ALA A 262 -5.00 -18.96 -10.08
CA ALA A 262 -6.42 -19.07 -10.34
C ALA A 262 -6.71 -19.12 -11.86
N ARG A 263 -7.73 -19.90 -12.22
CA ARG A 263 -8.23 -20.07 -13.59
C ARG A 263 -9.62 -19.43 -13.69
N THR A 264 -10.06 -19.17 -14.91
CA THR A 264 -11.41 -18.63 -15.16
C THR A 264 -12.51 -19.52 -14.56
N ASP A 265 -12.33 -20.85 -14.58
CA ASP A 265 -13.29 -21.81 -14.04
C ASP A 265 -13.42 -21.76 -12.50
N ASP A 266 -12.40 -21.23 -11.80
CA ASP A 266 -12.46 -21.04 -10.35
C ASP A 266 -13.40 -19.88 -9.95
N ARG A 267 -13.76 -19.02 -10.91
CA ARG A 267 -14.47 -17.75 -10.68
C ARG A 267 -15.65 -17.83 -9.72
N PRO A 268 -16.61 -18.77 -9.86
CA PRO A 268 -17.78 -18.79 -8.99
C PRO A 268 -17.40 -19.07 -7.53
N SER A 269 -16.44 -19.97 -7.30
CA SER A 269 -15.96 -20.32 -5.98
C SER A 269 -15.01 -19.26 -5.41
N LEU A 270 -14.15 -18.70 -6.25
CA LEU A 270 -13.23 -17.63 -5.87
C LEU A 270 -13.98 -16.35 -5.44
N LEU A 271 -15.07 -16.00 -6.14
CA LEU A 271 -15.89 -14.86 -5.75
C LEU A 271 -16.49 -15.07 -4.34
N ARG A 272 -17.03 -16.26 -4.05
CA ARG A 272 -17.54 -16.59 -2.70
C ARG A 272 -16.45 -16.50 -1.63
N ALA A 273 -15.28 -17.09 -1.91
CA ALA A 273 -14.14 -17.02 -0.99
C ALA A 273 -13.68 -15.58 -0.74
N SER A 274 -13.65 -14.75 -1.78
CA SER A 274 -13.25 -13.34 -1.69
C SER A 274 -14.29 -12.52 -0.91
N VAL A 275 -15.58 -12.76 -1.11
CA VAL A 275 -16.65 -12.12 -0.33
C VAL A 275 -16.56 -12.53 1.15
N ALA A 276 -16.38 -13.82 1.42
CA ALA A 276 -16.23 -14.32 2.80
C ALA A 276 -15.03 -13.68 3.50
N MET A 277 -13.87 -13.68 2.84
CA MET A 277 -12.65 -13.03 3.34
C MET A 277 -12.88 -11.55 3.64
N PHE A 278 -13.43 -10.80 2.69
CA PHE A 278 -13.67 -9.37 2.84
C PHE A 278 -14.65 -9.09 4.00
N THR A 279 -15.72 -9.90 4.11
CA THR A 279 -16.70 -9.76 5.18
C THR A 279 -16.09 -10.01 6.56
N GLU A 280 -15.21 -11.02 6.68
CA GLU A 280 -14.48 -11.30 7.92
C GLU A 280 -13.51 -10.18 8.30
N GLU A 281 -12.81 -9.60 7.32
CA GLU A 281 -11.74 -8.62 7.57
C GLU A 281 -12.26 -7.20 7.74
N VAL A 282 -13.31 -6.83 6.98
CA VAL A 282 -13.83 -5.45 6.90
C VAL A 282 -15.17 -5.29 7.62
N GLY A 283 -15.87 -6.41 7.89
CA GLY A 283 -17.08 -6.40 8.72
C GLY A 283 -18.40 -6.17 7.97
N TYR A 284 -18.40 -6.14 6.62
CA TYR A 284 -19.62 -6.06 5.81
C TYR A 284 -19.47 -6.82 4.49
N ASP A 285 -20.61 -7.25 3.91
CA ASP A 285 -20.65 -7.92 2.62
C ASP A 285 -20.46 -6.90 1.46
N PRO A 286 -19.38 -7.00 0.67
CA PRO A 286 -19.11 -6.10 -0.46
C PRO A 286 -20.19 -6.17 -1.54
N MET A 287 -20.91 -7.29 -1.65
CA MET A 287 -21.97 -7.48 -2.64
C MET A 287 -23.23 -6.64 -2.32
N THR A 288 -23.36 -6.13 -1.10
CA THR A 288 -24.47 -5.24 -0.75
C THR A 288 -24.30 -3.80 -1.23
N ARG A 289 -23.07 -3.41 -1.61
CA ARG A 289 -22.74 -2.01 -1.95
C ARG A 289 -22.42 -1.79 -3.40
N ASP A 290 -21.48 -2.57 -3.94
CA ASP A 290 -21.07 -2.51 -5.34
C ASP A 290 -20.75 -3.92 -5.84
N PRO A 291 -21.78 -4.75 -6.07
CA PRO A 291 -21.58 -6.13 -6.54
C PRO A 291 -20.85 -6.19 -7.88
N ALA A 292 -21.14 -5.24 -8.76
CA ALA A 292 -20.52 -5.22 -10.09
C ALA A 292 -19.05 -4.82 -10.03
N GLY A 293 -18.71 -3.78 -9.25
CA GLY A 293 -17.33 -3.34 -9.06
C GLY A 293 -16.47 -4.38 -8.35
N TYR A 294 -17.01 -4.99 -7.29
CA TYR A 294 -16.30 -6.05 -6.57
C TYR A 294 -16.04 -7.26 -7.46
N THR A 295 -17.05 -7.71 -8.23
CA THR A 295 -16.92 -8.81 -9.18
C THR A 295 -15.86 -8.49 -10.25
N ARG A 296 -15.93 -7.30 -10.88
CA ARG A 296 -14.91 -6.89 -11.87
C ARG A 296 -13.49 -6.91 -11.29
N ARG A 297 -13.30 -6.50 -10.03
CA ARG A 297 -12.00 -6.57 -9.37
C ARG A 297 -11.49 -8.01 -9.28
N ILE A 298 -12.32 -8.97 -8.85
CA ILE A 298 -11.94 -10.38 -8.75
C ILE A 298 -11.64 -10.97 -10.15
N ASP A 299 -12.46 -10.64 -11.15
CA ASP A 299 -12.23 -11.04 -12.54
C ASP A 299 -10.89 -10.48 -13.06
N GLU A 300 -10.57 -9.23 -12.77
CA GLU A 300 -9.32 -8.60 -13.20
C GLU A 300 -8.10 -9.24 -12.53
N LEU A 301 -8.13 -9.47 -11.23
CA LEU A 301 -7.05 -10.17 -10.52
C LEU A 301 -6.81 -11.57 -11.09
N THR A 302 -7.89 -12.29 -11.43
CA THR A 302 -7.80 -13.62 -12.06
C THR A 302 -7.21 -13.51 -13.45
N ARG A 303 -7.74 -12.63 -14.29
CA ARG A 303 -7.32 -12.43 -15.69
C ARG A 303 -5.85 -11.99 -15.79
N THR A 304 -5.39 -11.18 -14.87
CA THR A 304 -3.99 -10.70 -14.84
C THR A 304 -3.02 -11.65 -14.13
N GLY A 305 -3.51 -12.84 -13.69
CA GLY A 305 -2.67 -13.82 -12.99
C GLY A 305 -2.14 -13.31 -11.66
N ARG A 306 -2.98 -12.57 -10.92
CA ARG A 306 -2.65 -11.98 -9.61
C ARG A 306 -3.31 -12.71 -8.44
N THR A 307 -4.03 -13.81 -8.66
CA THR A 307 -4.64 -14.61 -7.59
C THR A 307 -4.11 -16.05 -7.60
N LEU A 308 -3.79 -16.57 -6.42
CA LEU A 308 -3.47 -17.98 -6.19
C LEU A 308 -4.58 -18.63 -5.36
N VAL A 309 -4.82 -19.90 -5.65
CA VAL A 309 -5.86 -20.69 -4.97
C VAL A 309 -5.38 -22.12 -4.70
N ALA A 310 -5.97 -22.75 -3.66
CA ALA A 310 -6.07 -24.19 -3.54
C ALA A 310 -7.55 -24.58 -3.52
N VAL A 311 -7.89 -25.69 -4.15
CA VAL A 311 -9.25 -26.20 -4.26
C VAL A 311 -9.37 -27.60 -3.66
N ASN A 312 -10.57 -27.95 -3.22
CA ASN A 312 -10.89 -29.30 -2.77
C ASN A 312 -11.48 -30.17 -3.91
N SER A 313 -11.83 -31.42 -3.60
CA SER A 313 -12.42 -32.36 -4.55
C SER A 313 -13.78 -31.95 -5.14
N GLU A 314 -14.42 -30.96 -4.58
CA GLU A 314 -15.68 -30.35 -5.04
C GLU A 314 -15.45 -29.06 -5.84
N ASN A 315 -14.21 -28.73 -6.21
CA ASN A 315 -13.81 -27.48 -6.85
C ASN A 315 -14.17 -26.23 -6.03
N VAL A 316 -14.21 -26.35 -4.71
CA VAL A 316 -14.38 -25.21 -3.82
C VAL A 316 -13.02 -24.63 -3.48
N VAL A 317 -12.86 -23.30 -3.65
CA VAL A 317 -11.66 -22.57 -3.21
C VAL A 317 -11.61 -22.61 -1.70
N ILE A 318 -10.58 -23.25 -1.17
CA ILE A 318 -10.37 -23.40 0.27
C ILE A 318 -9.26 -22.49 0.80
N PHE A 319 -8.35 -22.10 -0.07
CA PHE A 319 -7.29 -21.12 0.22
C PHE A 319 -7.17 -20.14 -0.95
N LYS A 320 -6.94 -18.88 -0.63
CA LYS A 320 -6.58 -17.87 -1.62
C LYS A 320 -5.63 -16.84 -1.07
N THR A 321 -4.88 -16.22 -1.96
CA THR A 321 -4.17 -14.96 -1.74
C THR A 321 -4.06 -14.20 -3.04
N ASP A 322 -4.03 -12.88 -2.96
CA ASP A 322 -3.90 -11.99 -4.12
C ASP A 322 -2.58 -11.23 -4.08
N LEU A 323 -2.05 -10.87 -5.24
CA LEU A 323 -1.01 -9.87 -5.39
C LEU A 323 -1.69 -8.50 -5.48
N GLY A 324 -1.71 -7.74 -4.39
CA GLY A 324 -2.35 -6.43 -4.30
C GLY A 324 -1.60 -5.37 -5.06
N LEU A 325 -0.31 -5.25 -4.77
CA LEU A 325 0.62 -4.32 -5.41
C LEU A 325 1.82 -5.10 -5.95
N ALA A 326 2.36 -4.66 -7.08
CA ALA A 326 3.57 -5.26 -7.63
C ALA A 326 4.34 -4.24 -8.50
N HIS A 327 5.63 -4.08 -8.24
CA HIS A 327 6.52 -3.25 -9.02
C HIS A 327 7.92 -3.84 -9.04
N ASN A 328 8.55 -3.91 -10.22
CA ASN A 328 9.87 -4.50 -10.43
C ASN A 328 9.98 -5.90 -9.79
N SER A 329 10.84 -6.05 -8.79
CA SER A 329 11.12 -7.31 -8.09
C SER A 329 10.29 -7.52 -6.82
N THR A 330 9.42 -6.57 -6.45
CA THR A 330 8.68 -6.55 -5.18
C THR A 330 7.18 -6.71 -5.41
N CYS A 331 6.52 -7.52 -4.59
CA CYS A 331 5.07 -7.54 -4.53
C CYS A 331 4.55 -7.60 -3.10
N GLN A 332 3.30 -7.17 -2.92
CA GLN A 332 2.60 -7.21 -1.65
C GLN A 332 1.40 -8.14 -1.74
N LEU A 333 1.37 -9.15 -0.87
CA LEU A 333 0.26 -10.08 -0.73
C LEU A 333 -0.89 -9.40 0.03
N GLN A 334 -2.11 -9.71 -0.38
CA GLN A 334 -3.32 -9.31 0.33
C GLN A 334 -4.36 -10.42 0.30
N GLY A 335 -5.32 -10.36 1.21
CA GLY A 335 -6.44 -11.28 1.24
C GLY A 335 -6.03 -12.74 1.40
N VAL A 336 -5.04 -13.03 2.24
CA VAL A 336 -4.65 -14.40 2.62
C VAL A 336 -5.80 -14.99 3.44
N TRP A 337 -6.46 -15.98 2.90
CA TRP A 337 -7.65 -16.56 3.51
C TRP A 337 -7.67 -18.09 3.41
N LEU A 338 -8.12 -18.72 4.46
CA LEU A 338 -8.38 -20.16 4.53
C LEU A 338 -9.83 -20.38 4.93
N HIS A 339 -10.52 -21.24 4.18
CA HIS A 339 -11.92 -21.60 4.43
C HIS A 339 -12.11 -22.09 5.87
N PRO A 340 -13.14 -21.63 6.62
CA PRO A 340 -13.33 -21.95 8.04
C PRO A 340 -13.27 -23.46 8.37
N ALA A 341 -13.86 -24.31 7.54
CA ALA A 341 -13.85 -25.77 7.73
C ALA A 341 -12.44 -26.41 7.68
N TYR A 342 -11.44 -25.70 7.20
CA TYR A 342 -10.06 -26.18 7.05
C TYR A 342 -9.09 -25.52 8.09
N ARG A 343 -9.61 -24.63 8.93
CA ARG A 343 -8.81 -23.95 9.97
C ARG A 343 -8.47 -24.90 11.12
N GLY A 344 -7.41 -24.60 11.85
CA GLY A 344 -6.97 -25.42 13.01
C GLY A 344 -6.28 -26.75 12.64
N GLN A 345 -6.14 -27.06 11.34
CA GLN A 345 -5.63 -28.34 10.84
C GLN A 345 -4.19 -28.23 10.30
N ARG A 346 -3.47 -27.18 10.64
CA ARG A 346 -2.07 -26.91 10.20
C ARG A 346 -1.87 -26.84 8.68
N LEU A 347 -2.93 -26.57 7.93
CA LEU A 347 -2.87 -26.45 6.48
C LEU A 347 -2.31 -25.09 6.02
N ALA A 348 -2.65 -24.02 6.72
CA ALA A 348 -2.31 -22.67 6.31
C ALA A 348 -0.79 -22.43 6.09
N PRO A 349 0.13 -22.94 6.94
CA PRO A 349 1.57 -22.78 6.72
C PRO A 349 2.04 -23.41 5.40
N VAL A 350 1.56 -24.60 5.08
CA VAL A 350 1.92 -25.32 3.85
C VAL A 350 1.38 -24.57 2.62
N LEU A 351 0.12 -24.17 2.66
CA LEU A 351 -0.53 -23.47 1.54
C LEU A 351 0.09 -22.08 1.30
N LEU A 352 0.41 -21.35 2.35
CA LEU A 352 1.09 -20.06 2.23
C LEU A 352 2.52 -20.22 1.72
N ALA A 353 3.26 -21.24 2.16
CA ALA A 353 4.60 -21.52 1.65
C ALA A 353 4.57 -21.90 0.16
N GLN A 354 3.62 -22.72 -0.28
CA GLN A 354 3.43 -23.04 -1.68
C GLN A 354 3.09 -21.80 -2.52
N ALA A 355 2.18 -20.93 -2.02
CA ALA A 355 1.86 -19.67 -2.68
C ALA A 355 3.09 -18.77 -2.79
N SER A 356 3.82 -18.58 -1.68
CA SER A 356 5.04 -17.77 -1.64
C SER A 356 6.13 -18.30 -2.58
N HIS A 357 6.29 -19.61 -2.66
CA HIS A 357 7.22 -20.25 -3.59
C HIS A 357 6.88 -19.93 -5.06
N LEU A 358 5.61 -20.04 -5.44
CA LEU A 358 5.16 -19.70 -6.80
C LEU A 358 5.32 -18.21 -7.11
N ILE A 359 5.02 -17.34 -6.15
CA ILE A 359 5.15 -15.90 -6.34
C ILE A 359 6.62 -15.50 -6.52
N ARG A 360 7.53 -16.12 -5.75
CA ARG A 360 8.98 -15.86 -5.84
C ARG A 360 9.59 -16.12 -7.22
N GLN A 361 8.95 -16.94 -8.03
CA GLN A 361 9.38 -17.15 -9.43
C GLN A 361 9.20 -15.88 -10.30
N ARG A 362 8.35 -14.93 -9.86
CA ARG A 362 8.10 -13.66 -10.55
C ARG A 362 8.64 -12.47 -9.76
N PHE A 363 8.49 -12.49 -8.43
CA PHE A 363 8.82 -11.40 -7.51
C PHE A 363 9.63 -11.98 -6.34
N PRO A 364 10.98 -11.83 -6.33
CA PRO A 364 11.81 -12.34 -5.23
C PRO A 364 11.46 -11.71 -3.87
N HIS A 365 11.06 -10.45 -3.84
CA HIS A 365 10.72 -9.73 -2.62
C HIS A 365 9.20 -9.74 -2.37
N LEU A 366 8.79 -10.42 -1.32
CA LEU A 366 7.40 -10.52 -0.92
C LEU A 366 7.15 -9.76 0.36
N SER A 367 6.09 -8.96 0.38
CA SER A 367 5.64 -8.24 1.56
C SER A 367 4.15 -8.44 1.81
N LEU A 368 3.72 -8.13 3.01
CA LEU A 368 2.32 -7.97 3.41
C LEU A 368 2.27 -7.13 4.69
N TYR A 369 1.13 -6.53 4.98
CA TYR A 369 0.90 -5.98 6.31
C TYR A 369 -0.34 -6.61 6.94
N VAL A 370 -0.38 -6.64 8.27
CA VAL A 370 -1.40 -7.33 9.04
C VAL A 370 -1.79 -6.49 10.26
N ASN A 371 -3.06 -6.50 10.64
CA ASN A 371 -3.49 -5.85 11.87
C ASN A 371 -2.86 -6.57 13.08
N ASP A 372 -2.36 -5.83 14.06
CA ASP A 372 -1.69 -6.38 15.24
C ASP A 372 -2.60 -7.29 16.08
N TYR A 373 -3.90 -7.01 16.07
CA TYR A 373 -4.91 -7.83 16.75
C TYR A 373 -5.24 -9.15 16.02
N ASN A 374 -4.79 -9.33 14.77
CA ASN A 374 -5.00 -10.58 14.04
C ASN A 374 -3.95 -11.64 14.45
N VAL A 375 -4.07 -12.13 15.69
CA VAL A 375 -3.14 -13.10 16.29
C VAL A 375 -2.97 -14.37 15.43
N PRO A 376 -4.03 -14.99 14.87
CA PRO A 376 -3.87 -16.17 14.03
C PRO A 376 -3.05 -15.93 12.77
N ALA A 377 -3.25 -14.80 12.07
CA ALA A 377 -2.49 -14.47 10.88
C ALA A 377 -1.02 -14.17 11.22
N ARG A 378 -0.75 -13.44 12.29
CA ARG A 378 0.62 -13.18 12.77
C ARG A 378 1.37 -14.47 13.11
N ALA A 379 0.70 -15.42 13.79
CA ALA A 379 1.29 -16.73 14.09
C ALA A 379 1.58 -17.53 12.81
N LEU A 380 0.69 -17.48 11.81
CA LEU A 380 0.92 -18.09 10.50
C LEU A 380 2.15 -17.49 9.81
N TYR A 381 2.27 -16.17 9.75
CA TYR A 381 3.39 -15.50 9.10
C TYR A 381 4.72 -15.82 9.82
N ALA A 382 4.76 -15.79 11.14
CA ALA A 382 5.93 -16.18 11.91
C ALA A 382 6.34 -17.64 11.63
N ALA A 383 5.36 -18.56 11.59
CA ALA A 383 5.61 -19.99 11.30
C ALA A 383 6.09 -20.26 9.86
N THR A 384 5.90 -19.31 8.95
CA THR A 384 6.34 -19.40 7.54
C THR A 384 7.54 -18.50 7.24
N GLY A 385 8.23 -17.98 8.27
CA GLY A 385 9.50 -17.28 8.14
C GLY A 385 9.41 -15.80 7.77
N TRP A 386 8.21 -15.21 7.82
CA TRP A 386 8.04 -13.77 7.61
C TRP A 386 8.61 -12.98 8.78
N GLN A 387 9.28 -11.88 8.50
CA GLN A 387 9.92 -11.01 9.48
C GLN A 387 9.36 -9.60 9.38
N GLN A 388 9.34 -8.89 10.50
CA GLN A 388 8.87 -7.51 10.49
C GLN A 388 9.92 -6.60 9.86
N HIS A 389 9.51 -5.90 8.80
CA HIS A 389 10.27 -4.88 8.11
C HIS A 389 10.09 -3.52 8.79
N SER A 390 8.84 -3.10 8.98
CA SER A 390 8.49 -1.84 9.64
C SER A 390 7.06 -1.94 10.23
N THR A 391 6.49 -0.79 10.58
CA THR A 391 5.10 -0.71 11.05
C THR A 391 4.34 0.30 10.22
N PHE A 392 3.19 -0.11 9.71
CA PHE A 392 2.21 0.74 9.04
C PHE A 392 1.12 1.19 10.01
N ALA A 393 0.40 2.22 9.62
CA ALA A 393 -0.86 2.63 10.20
C ALA A 393 -1.85 2.99 9.11
N THR A 394 -3.14 2.93 9.43
CA THR A 394 -4.21 3.32 8.53
C THR A 394 -5.30 4.07 9.30
N VAL A 395 -5.67 5.24 8.81
CA VAL A 395 -6.87 5.98 9.24
C VAL A 395 -7.89 5.88 8.11
N LEU A 396 -9.04 5.26 8.37
CA LEU A 396 -10.12 5.00 7.41
C LEU A 396 -11.29 5.97 7.65
N PHE A 397 -11.82 6.60 6.59
CA PHE A 397 -12.93 7.54 6.66
C PHE A 397 -14.20 7.01 6.00
#